data_72c5f8db32d97e03bb856ff42f16d2a5
#
_entry.id   72c5f8db32d97e03bb856ff42f16d2a5
#
_cell.length_a   1.000
_cell.length_b   1.000
_cell.length_c   1.000
_cell.angle_alpha   90.00
_cell.angle_beta   90.00
_cell.angle_gamma   90.00
#
_symmetry.space_group_name_H-M   'P 1'
#
loop_
_entity.id
_entity.type
_entity.pdbx_description
1 polymer ?
#
loop_
_entity_poly.entity_id
_entity_poly.type
_entity_poly.pdbx_seq_one_letter_code
_entity_poly.pdbx_strand_id
1 'polypeptide(L)'
;MKTQMVAAFAGLALLLASSTSHADQSIEQIYGVYCVQCHGLQRNGTGINVPALSVKPRDHTEAKGMGDTPDDELYKAIKEGGLAVNKSVLMPTWGRVLSEDQIKGLVKYLRQV
;
A
#
# COMPACT_ATOMS: atom_id res chain seq x y z
N MET A 1 46.17 -37.79 45.43
CA MET A 1 46.03 -37.31 44.04
C MET A 1 44.55 -37.09 43.81
N LYS A 2 44.12 -35.82 43.73
CA LYS A 2 42.69 -35.45 43.50
C LYS A 2 42.56 -35.01 42.04
N THR A 3 41.93 -35.81 41.23
CA THR A 3 41.66 -35.53 39.84
C THR A 3 40.42 -34.64 39.79
N GLN A 4 40.60 -33.39 39.41
CA GLN A 4 39.47 -32.47 39.14
C GLN A 4 38.94 -32.68 37.73
N MET A 5 37.72 -33.13 37.65
CA MET A 5 36.96 -33.14 36.39
C MET A 5 36.46 -31.72 36.07
N VAL A 6 36.98 -31.15 35.00
CA VAL A 6 36.48 -29.88 34.45
C VAL A 6 35.31 -30.22 33.52
N ALA A 7 34.10 -29.88 33.95
CA ALA A 7 32.92 -30.00 33.12
C ALA A 7 32.86 -28.80 32.15
N ALA A 8 33.06 -29.05 30.86
CA ALA A 8 32.88 -28.07 29.82
C ALA A 8 31.37 -27.89 29.54
N PHE A 9 30.81 -26.78 29.93
CA PHE A 9 29.49 -26.36 29.53
C PHE A 9 29.56 -25.80 28.10
N ALA A 10 29.15 -26.60 27.11
CA ALA A 10 28.91 -26.12 25.77
C ALA A 10 27.58 -25.37 25.75
N GLY A 11 27.68 -24.04 25.80
CA GLY A 11 26.50 -23.17 25.63
C GLY A 11 26.03 -23.19 24.19
N LEU A 12 24.93 -23.87 23.94
CA LEU A 12 24.21 -23.84 22.65
C LEU A 12 23.47 -22.49 22.56
N ALA A 13 24.08 -21.50 21.92
CA ALA A 13 23.43 -20.24 21.60
C ALA A 13 22.39 -20.49 20.49
N LEU A 14 21.11 -20.61 20.85
CA LEU A 14 20.00 -20.60 19.91
C LEU A 14 19.87 -19.18 19.34
N LEU A 15 20.40 -18.98 18.14
CA LEU A 15 20.11 -17.81 17.32
C LEU A 15 18.66 -17.91 16.87
N LEU A 16 17.77 -17.29 17.63
CA LEU A 16 16.40 -17.02 17.17
C LEU A 16 16.50 -16.02 16.02
N ALA A 17 16.57 -16.53 14.80
CA ALA A 17 16.32 -15.74 13.60
C ALA A 17 14.88 -15.25 13.67
N SER A 18 14.68 -14.03 14.17
CA SER A 18 13.42 -13.32 14.05
C SER A 18 13.20 -13.08 12.57
N SER A 19 12.53 -14.01 11.90
CA SER A 19 11.94 -13.75 10.60
C SER A 19 10.90 -12.66 10.85
N THR A 20 11.23 -11.41 10.55
CA THR A 20 10.24 -10.38 10.37
C THR A 20 9.44 -10.78 9.13
N SER A 21 8.40 -11.60 9.34
CA SER A 21 7.35 -11.69 8.36
C SER A 21 6.82 -10.27 8.21
N HIS A 22 7.05 -9.67 7.06
CA HIS A 22 6.25 -8.56 6.61
C HIS A 22 4.84 -9.14 6.55
N ALA A 23 4.06 -8.90 7.63
CA ALA A 23 2.66 -9.26 7.65
C ALA A 23 2.07 -8.68 6.39
N ASP A 24 1.45 -9.53 5.58
CA ASP A 24 0.80 -9.13 4.33
C ASP A 24 -0.21 -8.05 4.70
N GLN A 25 0.10 -6.78 4.39
CA GLN A 25 -0.79 -5.68 4.71
C GLN A 25 -2.08 -5.88 3.94
N SER A 26 -3.22 -5.78 4.63
CA SER A 26 -4.49 -5.82 3.93
C SER A 26 -4.62 -4.66 2.95
N ILE A 27 -5.46 -4.80 1.95
CA ILE A 27 -5.65 -3.74 0.93
C ILE A 27 -6.18 -2.45 1.59
N GLU A 28 -7.03 -2.55 2.62
CA GLU A 28 -7.52 -1.43 3.40
C GLU A 28 -6.38 -0.71 4.14
N GLN A 29 -5.44 -1.46 4.70
CA GLN A 29 -4.25 -0.88 5.35
C GLN A 29 -3.36 -0.17 4.34
N ILE A 30 -3.13 -0.76 3.18
CA ILE A 30 -2.37 -0.14 2.09
C ILE A 30 -3.03 1.16 1.64
N TYR A 31 -4.34 1.15 1.42
CA TYR A 31 -5.11 2.34 1.08
C TYR A 31 -5.00 3.41 2.19
N GLY A 32 -5.13 3.01 3.45
CA GLY A 32 -5.00 3.89 4.61
C GLY A 32 -3.63 4.57 4.74
N VAL A 33 -2.56 3.89 4.31
CA VAL A 33 -1.19 4.44 4.37
C VAL A 33 -0.89 5.36 3.18
N TYR A 34 -1.25 4.95 1.96
CA TYR A 34 -0.74 5.59 0.75
C TYR A 34 -1.76 6.49 0.02
N CYS A 35 -3.05 6.31 0.26
CA CYS A 35 -4.09 6.91 -0.57
C CYS A 35 -5.00 7.89 0.18
N VAL A 36 -5.28 7.63 1.46
CA VAL A 36 -6.31 8.31 2.25
C VAL A 36 -6.06 9.81 2.41
N GLN A 37 -4.80 10.25 2.47
CA GLN A 37 -4.45 11.65 2.67
C GLN A 37 -5.00 12.56 1.55
N CYS A 38 -5.12 12.04 0.35
CA CYS A 38 -5.70 12.74 -0.80
C CYS A 38 -7.12 12.24 -1.11
N HIS A 39 -7.31 10.93 -1.22
CA HIS A 39 -8.58 10.36 -1.66
C HIS A 39 -9.65 10.24 -0.57
N GLY A 40 -9.29 10.38 0.72
CA GLY A 40 -10.21 10.31 1.86
C GLY A 40 -10.56 8.89 2.29
N LEU A 41 -10.98 8.74 3.55
CA LEU A 41 -11.40 7.45 4.11
C LEU A 41 -12.60 6.85 3.37
N GLN A 42 -13.54 7.69 2.91
CA GLN A 42 -14.72 7.30 2.15
C GLN A 42 -14.42 7.13 0.65
N ARG A 43 -13.19 7.31 0.21
CA ARG A 43 -12.78 7.22 -1.21
C ARG A 43 -13.44 8.26 -2.13
N ASN A 44 -13.91 9.36 -1.56
CA ASN A 44 -14.69 10.41 -2.24
C ASN A 44 -13.87 11.68 -2.59
N GLY A 45 -12.55 11.61 -2.53
CA GLY A 45 -11.68 12.72 -2.88
C GLY A 45 -11.61 13.83 -1.83
N THR A 46 -11.90 13.53 -0.56
CA THR A 46 -11.94 14.52 0.54
C THR A 46 -10.85 14.29 1.60
N GLY A 47 -9.65 13.88 1.17
CA GLY A 47 -8.53 13.67 2.08
C GLY A 47 -8.02 14.96 2.72
N ILE A 48 -7.28 14.81 3.81
CA ILE A 48 -6.74 15.94 4.60
C ILE A 48 -5.85 16.90 3.78
N ASN A 49 -5.22 16.39 2.72
CA ASN A 49 -4.34 17.20 1.87
C ASN A 49 -5.12 18.04 0.83
N VAL A 50 -6.40 17.77 0.61
CA VAL A 50 -7.19 18.41 -0.47
C VAL A 50 -7.17 19.94 -0.43
N PRO A 51 -7.24 20.61 0.73
CA PRO A 51 -7.17 22.09 0.77
C PRO A 51 -5.87 22.67 0.20
N ALA A 52 -4.77 21.90 0.20
CA ALA A 52 -3.48 22.31 -0.34
C ALA A 52 -3.25 21.89 -1.80
N LEU A 53 -4.17 21.13 -2.40
CA LEU A 53 -4.03 20.63 -3.77
C LEU A 53 -4.68 21.58 -4.78
N SER A 54 -3.98 21.84 -5.88
CA SER A 54 -4.50 22.62 -7.01
C SER A 54 -5.56 21.87 -7.83
N VAL A 55 -5.58 20.56 -7.73
CA VAL A 55 -6.53 19.66 -8.43
C VAL A 55 -7.10 18.68 -7.41
N LYS A 56 -8.42 18.53 -7.39
CA LYS A 56 -9.07 17.55 -6.53
C LYS A 56 -8.73 16.11 -6.95
N PRO A 57 -8.43 15.23 -5.98
CA PRO A 57 -8.35 13.79 -6.23
C PRO A 57 -9.69 13.26 -6.75
N ARG A 58 -9.60 12.16 -7.50
CA ARG A 58 -10.81 11.50 -8.00
C ARG A 58 -11.70 11.05 -6.86
N ASP A 59 -12.99 11.31 -7.04
CA ASP A 59 -14.05 10.71 -6.25
C ASP A 59 -14.35 9.31 -6.80
N HIS A 60 -13.99 8.26 -6.04
CA HIS A 60 -14.24 6.88 -6.42
C HIS A 60 -15.66 6.41 -6.06
N THR A 61 -16.48 7.25 -5.42
CA THR A 61 -17.90 6.96 -5.13
C THR A 61 -18.83 7.45 -6.23
N GLU A 62 -18.32 8.21 -7.19
CA GLU A 62 -19.09 8.72 -8.31
C GLU A 62 -19.29 7.62 -9.36
N ALA A 63 -20.50 7.03 -9.36
CA ALA A 63 -20.79 5.80 -10.09
C ALA A 63 -20.57 5.91 -11.61
N LYS A 64 -20.96 7.06 -12.22
CA LYS A 64 -20.82 7.24 -13.66
C LYS A 64 -19.35 7.27 -14.08
N GLY A 65 -18.54 8.11 -13.46
CA GLY A 65 -17.12 8.22 -13.82
C GLY A 65 -16.35 6.95 -13.53
N MET A 66 -16.69 6.24 -12.44
CA MET A 66 -16.12 4.93 -12.15
C MET A 66 -16.54 3.87 -13.14
N GLY A 67 -17.80 3.88 -13.59
CA GLY A 67 -18.31 2.98 -14.62
C GLY A 67 -17.65 3.22 -16.00
N ASP A 68 -17.39 4.48 -16.34
CA ASP A 68 -16.74 4.87 -17.60
C ASP A 68 -15.20 4.62 -17.61
N THR A 69 -14.60 4.36 -16.46
CA THR A 69 -13.15 4.14 -16.33
C THR A 69 -12.83 2.64 -16.21
N PRO A 70 -12.13 2.03 -17.16
CA PRO A 70 -11.80 0.61 -17.10
C PRO A 70 -10.76 0.30 -16.01
N ASP A 71 -10.70 -0.96 -15.56
CA ASP A 71 -9.80 -1.40 -14.51
C ASP A 71 -8.31 -1.24 -14.84
N ASP A 72 -7.95 -1.40 -16.10
CA ASP A 72 -6.59 -1.20 -16.58
C ASP A 72 -6.15 0.28 -16.51
N GLU A 73 -7.05 1.22 -16.70
CA GLU A 73 -6.78 2.65 -16.49
C GLU A 73 -6.59 2.96 -15.00
N LEU A 74 -7.42 2.41 -14.12
CA LEU A 74 -7.26 2.53 -12.67
C LEU A 74 -5.92 1.92 -12.22
N TYR A 75 -5.62 0.72 -12.71
CA TYR A 75 -4.36 0.05 -12.43
C TYR A 75 -3.16 0.89 -12.88
N LYS A 76 -3.20 1.40 -14.11
CA LYS A 76 -2.13 2.24 -14.67
C LYS A 76 -1.96 3.53 -13.88
N ALA A 77 -3.05 4.20 -13.49
CA ALA A 77 -3.00 5.41 -12.67
C ALA A 77 -2.31 5.17 -11.32
N ILE A 78 -2.57 4.05 -10.66
CA ILE A 78 -1.91 3.70 -9.40
C ILE A 78 -0.45 3.33 -9.64
N LYS A 79 -0.16 2.49 -10.62
CA LYS A 79 1.18 1.99 -10.89
C LYS A 79 2.11 3.08 -11.39
N GLU A 80 1.66 3.88 -12.35
CA GLU A 80 2.48 4.82 -13.14
C GLU A 80 2.18 6.29 -12.85
N GLY A 81 1.20 6.57 -11.99
CA GLY A 81 0.79 7.93 -11.62
C GLY A 81 -0.19 8.57 -12.57
N GLY A 82 -0.70 9.75 -12.16
CA GLY A 82 -1.77 10.43 -12.89
C GLY A 82 -1.39 10.87 -14.29
N LEU A 83 -0.14 11.27 -14.53
CA LEU A 83 0.31 11.68 -15.87
C LEU A 83 0.19 10.56 -16.91
N ALA A 84 0.39 9.31 -16.51
CA ALA A 84 0.31 8.16 -17.42
C ALA A 84 -1.10 7.93 -17.99
N VAL A 85 -2.12 8.51 -17.35
CA VAL A 85 -3.53 8.45 -17.77
C VAL A 85 -4.09 9.84 -18.10
N ASN A 86 -3.23 10.79 -18.46
CA ASN A 86 -3.58 12.17 -18.82
C ASN A 86 -4.31 12.93 -17.70
N LYS A 87 -3.93 12.66 -16.44
CA LYS A 87 -4.44 13.32 -15.24
C LYS A 87 -3.32 14.09 -14.52
N SER A 88 -3.54 14.49 -13.29
CA SER A 88 -2.61 15.32 -12.53
C SER A 88 -1.32 14.58 -12.14
N VAL A 89 -0.18 15.29 -12.24
CA VAL A 89 1.10 14.85 -11.68
C VAL A 89 1.06 14.67 -10.15
N LEU A 90 0.06 15.24 -9.48
CA LEU A 90 -0.10 15.14 -8.02
C LEU A 90 -0.48 13.73 -7.56
N MET A 91 -1.03 12.89 -8.45
CA MET A 91 -1.18 11.46 -8.21
C MET A 91 0.18 10.77 -8.44
N PRO A 92 0.85 10.29 -7.36
CA PRO A 92 2.18 9.70 -7.47
C PRO A 92 2.17 8.31 -8.14
N THR A 93 3.38 7.83 -8.45
CA THR A 93 3.61 6.46 -8.94
C THR A 93 3.84 5.51 -7.77
N TRP A 94 3.04 4.46 -7.65
CA TRP A 94 3.16 3.49 -6.57
C TRP A 94 3.78 2.15 -7.00
N GLY A 95 4.03 1.95 -8.29
CA GLY A 95 4.55 0.69 -8.83
C GLY A 95 5.95 0.29 -8.34
N ARG A 96 6.68 1.19 -7.69
CA ARG A 96 7.97 0.89 -7.05
C ARG A 96 7.84 0.47 -5.58
N VAL A 97 6.69 0.72 -4.97
CA VAL A 97 6.42 0.49 -3.56
C VAL A 97 5.47 -0.68 -3.37
N LEU A 98 4.48 -0.78 -4.24
CA LEU A 98 3.42 -1.80 -4.19
C LEU A 98 3.66 -2.88 -5.24
N SER A 99 3.36 -4.13 -4.88
CA SER A 99 3.35 -5.24 -5.84
C SER A 99 2.18 -5.14 -6.82
N GLU A 100 2.27 -5.85 -7.92
CA GLU A 100 1.17 -5.92 -8.90
C GLU A 100 -0.12 -6.46 -8.29
N ASP A 101 -0.03 -7.46 -7.40
CA ASP A 101 -1.20 -8.03 -6.73
C ASP A 101 -1.82 -7.04 -5.74
N GLN A 102 -1.01 -6.25 -5.04
CA GLN A 102 -1.49 -5.16 -4.19
C GLN A 102 -2.22 -4.09 -5.01
N ILE A 103 -1.67 -3.70 -6.16
CA ILE A 103 -2.32 -2.71 -7.04
C ILE A 103 -3.64 -3.27 -7.60
N LYS A 104 -3.67 -4.52 -8.04
CA LYS A 104 -4.92 -5.19 -8.48
C LYS A 104 -5.94 -5.26 -7.34
N GLY A 105 -5.48 -5.53 -6.12
CA GLY A 105 -6.32 -5.50 -4.92
C GLY A 105 -6.91 -4.11 -4.67
N LEU A 106 -6.12 -3.05 -4.81
CA LEU A 106 -6.59 -1.67 -4.70
C LEU A 106 -7.66 -1.35 -5.74
N VAL A 107 -7.49 -1.75 -7.00
CA VAL A 107 -8.51 -1.55 -8.04
C VAL A 107 -9.84 -2.19 -7.63
N LYS A 108 -9.81 -3.44 -7.15
CA LYS A 108 -11.01 -4.12 -6.64
C LYS A 108 -11.62 -3.38 -5.44
N TYR A 109 -10.79 -2.90 -4.52
CA TYR A 109 -11.23 -2.15 -3.36
C TYR A 109 -11.94 -0.85 -3.74
N LEU A 110 -11.43 -0.13 -4.74
CA LEU A 110 -12.06 1.09 -5.26
C LEU A 110 -13.41 0.84 -5.92
N ARG A 111 -13.69 -0.38 -6.40
CA ARG A 111 -14.97 -0.76 -6.99
C ARG A 111 -16.07 -1.10 -5.97
N GLN A 112 -15.72 -1.21 -4.69
CA GLN A 112 -16.63 -1.61 -3.60
C GLN A 112 -17.35 -0.42 -2.93
N VAL A 113 -17.63 0.63 -3.65
CA VAL A 113 -18.31 1.84 -3.14
C VAL A 113 -19.64 2.03 -3.80
#